data_5716b60c8bb5978ac8e941db49100e5f
#
_entry.id   5716b60c8bb5978ac8e941db49100e5f
#
_cell.length_a   1.000
_cell.length_b   1.000
_cell.length_c   1.000
_cell.angle_alpha   90.00
_cell.angle_beta   90.00
_cell.angle_gamma   90.00
#
_symmetry.space_group_name_H-M   'P 1'
#
loop_
_entity.id
_entity.type
_entity.pdbx_description
1 polymer ?
#
loop_
_entity_poly.entity_id
_entity_poly.type
_entity_poly.pdbx_seq_one_letter_code
_entity_poly.pdbx_strand_id
1 'polypeptide(L)'
;MAYSRDEAFETHKDYKENVNLWEYYIRSFNGGYDYTLGQFLNRYNLELDNEYNQRLGNTPCDNHCKNIIQIYSSFLFRVKASRDFGAMADEASLESFIKDADLDGNSFDAVMKQAQNYSSIYGHCFLILDKPNITTNTRAEELEQDIRPYLSIVTPENVLDWNFKREINGKYILDYLKVREEVDKKGGTYFRIWYLDRIETVYAKSDRDEPVVIDTADNLIG
;
A
#
# COMPACT_ATOMS: atom_id res chain seq x y z
N MET A 1 -17.00 -8.05 16.56
CA MET A 1 -16.48 -9.41 16.86
C MET A 1 -15.08 -9.25 17.41
N ALA A 2 -14.64 -10.09 18.35
CA ALA A 2 -13.25 -10.08 18.78
C ALA A 2 -12.48 -11.01 17.82
N TYR A 3 -11.38 -10.53 17.25
CA TYR A 3 -10.47 -11.36 16.48
C TYR A 3 -9.68 -12.25 17.43
N SER A 4 -9.51 -13.51 17.09
CA SER A 4 -8.47 -14.31 17.72
C SER A 4 -7.10 -13.79 17.26
N ARG A 5 -6.09 -14.01 18.05
CA ARG A 5 -4.71 -13.67 17.71
C ARG A 5 -4.28 -14.21 16.34
N ASP A 6 -4.61 -15.48 16.11
CA ASP A 6 -4.23 -16.16 14.87
C ASP A 6 -4.90 -15.49 13.65
N GLU A 7 -6.17 -15.10 13.75
CA GLU A 7 -6.89 -14.41 12.68
C GLU A 7 -6.31 -13.03 12.36
N ALA A 8 -5.85 -12.26 13.36
CA ALA A 8 -5.26 -10.94 13.12
C ALA A 8 -3.93 -11.01 12.39
N PHE A 9 -3.09 -12.00 12.73
CA PHE A 9 -1.76 -12.18 12.14
C PHE A 9 -1.75 -13.20 10.99
N GLU A 10 -2.89 -13.85 10.69
CA GLU A 10 -2.98 -14.72 9.53
C GLU A 10 -2.72 -13.95 8.24
N THR A 11 -1.94 -14.56 7.36
CA THR A 11 -1.59 -14.00 6.07
C THR A 11 -1.96 -14.95 4.95
N HIS A 12 -2.35 -14.39 3.80
CA HIS A 12 -2.66 -15.15 2.61
C HIS A 12 -1.50 -16.05 2.18
N LYS A 13 -1.81 -17.20 1.59
CA LYS A 13 -0.78 -18.13 1.11
C LYS A 13 0.18 -17.46 0.14
N ASP A 14 -0.36 -16.73 -0.84
CA ASP A 14 0.46 -16.04 -1.85
C ASP A 14 1.33 -14.94 -1.23
N TYR A 15 0.87 -14.30 -0.13
CA TYR A 15 1.70 -13.38 0.63
C TYR A 15 2.93 -14.08 1.21
N LYS A 16 2.73 -15.23 1.88
CA LYS A 16 3.82 -16.02 2.48
C LYS A 16 4.85 -16.48 1.45
N GLU A 17 4.38 -16.83 0.26
CA GLU A 17 5.24 -17.30 -0.83
C GLU A 17 6.05 -16.17 -1.49
N ASN A 18 5.53 -14.93 -1.50
CA ASN A 18 6.11 -13.84 -2.29
C ASN A 18 6.72 -12.69 -1.46
N VAL A 19 6.47 -12.59 -0.16
CA VAL A 19 6.93 -11.44 0.64
C VAL A 19 8.45 -11.24 0.58
N ASN A 20 9.23 -12.31 0.62
CA ASN A 20 10.70 -12.23 0.51
C ASN A 20 11.16 -11.75 -0.88
N LEU A 21 10.38 -12.08 -1.92
CA LEU A 21 10.66 -11.64 -3.28
C LEU A 21 10.35 -10.15 -3.44
N TRP A 22 9.25 -9.69 -2.85
CA TRP A 22 8.91 -8.26 -2.84
C TRP A 22 9.95 -7.44 -2.06
N GLU A 23 10.42 -7.94 -0.92
CA GLU A 23 11.52 -7.32 -0.17
C GLU A 23 12.80 -7.23 -1.01
N TYR A 24 13.15 -8.29 -1.73
CA TYR A 24 14.27 -8.26 -2.67
C TYR A 24 14.11 -7.19 -3.76
N TYR A 25 12.91 -7.04 -4.32
CA TYR A 25 12.64 -6.08 -5.38
C TYR A 25 12.78 -4.63 -4.88
N ILE A 26 12.19 -4.28 -3.75
CA ILE A 26 12.28 -2.91 -3.23
C ILE A 26 13.70 -2.56 -2.81
N ARG A 27 14.42 -3.49 -2.17
CA ARG A 27 15.81 -3.28 -1.81
C ARG A 27 16.71 -3.16 -3.04
N SER A 28 16.44 -3.91 -4.10
CA SER A 28 17.13 -3.79 -5.38
C SER A 28 16.86 -2.45 -6.06
N PHE A 29 15.64 -1.92 -5.95
CA PHE A 29 15.28 -0.59 -6.43
C PHE A 29 15.94 0.51 -5.61
N ASN A 30 15.97 0.42 -4.29
CA ASN A 30 16.62 1.39 -3.41
C ASN A 30 18.14 1.36 -3.59
N GLY A 31 18.73 0.17 -3.71
CA GLY A 31 20.17 -0.03 -3.89
C GLY A 31 20.99 0.35 -2.66
N GLY A 32 22.30 0.40 -2.83
CA GLY A 32 23.23 0.82 -1.79
C GLY A 32 23.13 0.00 -0.51
N TYR A 33 23.14 0.68 0.63
CA TYR A 33 23.10 0.04 1.95
C TYR A 33 21.81 -0.77 2.19
N ASP A 34 20.68 -0.31 1.68
CA ASP A 34 19.40 -1.01 1.81
C ASP A 34 19.46 -2.39 1.12
N TYR A 35 20.09 -2.48 -0.05
CA TYR A 35 20.32 -3.74 -0.74
C TYR A 35 21.22 -4.67 0.07
N THR A 36 22.30 -4.16 0.65
CA THR A 36 23.25 -4.97 1.42
C THR A 36 22.66 -5.49 2.74
N LEU A 37 21.75 -4.74 3.37
CA LEU A 37 20.99 -5.19 4.54
C LEU A 37 20.16 -6.45 4.27
N GLY A 38 19.67 -6.63 3.05
CA GLY A 38 18.94 -7.83 2.62
C GLY A 38 19.80 -9.09 2.52
N GLN A 39 21.12 -8.95 2.63
CA GLN A 39 22.09 -10.07 2.52
C GLN A 39 21.95 -10.87 1.23
N PHE A 40 21.63 -10.21 0.11
CA PHE A 40 21.42 -10.87 -1.19
C PHE A 40 22.72 -11.28 -1.90
N LEU A 41 23.88 -10.95 -1.34
CA LEU A 41 25.17 -11.42 -1.86
C LEU A 41 25.38 -12.89 -1.50
N ASN A 42 25.73 -13.69 -2.50
CA ASN A 42 26.07 -15.08 -2.27
C ASN A 42 27.33 -15.19 -1.41
N ARG A 43 27.26 -16.01 -0.39
CA ARG A 43 28.40 -16.34 0.46
C ARG A 43 29.24 -17.43 -0.23
N TYR A 44 30.57 -17.29 -0.19
CA TYR A 44 31.45 -18.34 -0.66
C TYR A 44 31.57 -19.46 0.38
N ASN A 45 31.69 -20.70 -0.08
CA ASN A 45 31.67 -21.90 0.77
C ASN A 45 32.68 -21.91 1.94
N LEU A 46 33.84 -21.28 1.77
CA LEU A 46 34.90 -21.22 2.77
C LEU A 46 35.08 -19.82 3.38
N GLU A 47 34.17 -18.91 3.10
CA GLU A 47 34.23 -17.53 3.60
C GLU A 47 33.85 -17.48 5.08
N LEU A 48 34.69 -16.85 5.90
CA LEU A 48 34.41 -16.65 7.32
C LEU A 48 33.33 -15.57 7.52
N ASP A 49 32.63 -15.60 8.66
CA ASP A 49 31.54 -14.64 8.95
C ASP A 49 32.01 -13.18 8.92
N ASN A 50 33.20 -12.90 9.45
CA ASN A 50 33.80 -11.59 9.43
C ASN A 50 34.14 -11.10 8.01
N GLU A 51 34.63 -11.99 7.16
CA GLU A 51 34.98 -11.69 5.76
C GLU A 51 33.71 -11.39 4.95
N TYR A 52 32.66 -12.22 5.11
CA TYR A 52 31.37 -12.00 4.48
C TYR A 52 30.77 -10.66 4.90
N ASN A 53 30.76 -10.34 6.20
CA ASN A 53 30.22 -9.08 6.72
C ASN A 53 31.03 -7.86 6.21
N GLN A 54 32.34 -7.96 6.13
CA GLN A 54 33.17 -6.90 5.53
C GLN A 54 32.87 -6.73 4.03
N ARG A 55 32.71 -7.81 3.31
CA ARG A 55 32.34 -7.78 1.88
C ARG A 55 30.97 -7.18 1.67
N LEU A 56 29.96 -7.53 2.50
CA LEU A 56 28.64 -6.91 2.47
C LEU A 56 28.71 -5.38 2.63
N GLY A 57 29.49 -4.90 3.62
CA GLY A 57 29.65 -3.46 3.89
C GLY A 57 30.41 -2.68 2.81
N ASN A 58 31.29 -3.36 2.06
CA ASN A 58 32.17 -2.72 1.09
C ASN A 58 31.77 -2.96 -0.37
N THR A 59 30.76 -3.80 -0.63
CA THR A 59 30.36 -4.10 -2.01
C THR A 59 29.54 -2.93 -2.56
N PRO A 60 30.00 -2.27 -3.63
CA PRO A 60 29.21 -1.26 -4.31
C PRO A 60 27.99 -1.91 -4.98
N CYS A 61 26.87 -1.25 -4.92
CA CYS A 61 25.66 -1.65 -5.65
C CYS A 61 25.31 -0.54 -6.65
N ASP A 62 25.68 -0.73 -7.92
CA ASP A 62 25.25 0.17 -8.99
C ASP A 62 23.76 -0.04 -9.27
N ASN A 63 22.97 0.98 -8.96
CA ASN A 63 21.52 0.88 -9.04
C ASN A 63 21.00 1.14 -10.46
N HIS A 64 21.09 0.15 -11.32
CA HIS A 64 20.51 0.21 -12.66
C HIS A 64 18.98 0.04 -12.65
N CYS A 65 18.42 -0.72 -11.69
CA CYS A 65 16.97 -0.95 -11.59
C CYS A 65 16.20 0.36 -11.42
N LYS A 66 16.64 1.21 -10.49
CA LYS A 66 16.03 2.51 -10.25
C LYS A 66 16.07 3.41 -11.49
N ASN A 67 17.23 3.47 -12.14
CA ASN A 67 17.41 4.28 -13.33
C ASN A 67 16.49 3.84 -14.48
N ILE A 68 16.37 2.54 -14.72
CA ILE A 68 15.51 1.98 -15.76
C ILE A 68 14.04 2.33 -15.46
N ILE A 69 13.55 2.05 -14.26
CA ILE A 69 12.17 2.34 -13.86
C ILE A 69 11.87 3.84 -13.98
N GLN A 70 12.77 4.70 -13.54
CA GLN A 70 12.59 6.16 -13.63
C GLN A 70 12.56 6.66 -15.06
N ILE A 71 13.37 6.08 -15.95
CA ILE A 71 13.35 6.42 -17.39
C ILE A 71 12.00 6.04 -17.99
N TYR A 72 11.53 4.79 -17.80
CA TYR A 72 10.22 4.35 -18.33
C TYR A 72 9.07 5.19 -17.76
N SER A 73 9.05 5.43 -16.46
CA SER A 73 8.05 6.29 -15.82
C SER A 73 8.05 7.71 -16.40
N SER A 74 9.24 8.27 -16.65
CA SER A 74 9.36 9.60 -17.23
C SER A 74 8.85 9.68 -18.67
N PHE A 75 9.00 8.61 -19.44
CA PHE A 75 8.43 8.52 -20.78
C PHE A 75 6.91 8.38 -20.77
N LEU A 76 6.37 7.53 -19.90
CA LEU A 76 4.93 7.31 -19.77
C LEU A 76 4.18 8.57 -19.34
N PHE A 77 4.74 9.32 -18.40
CA PHE A 77 4.12 10.53 -17.85
C PHE A 77 4.67 11.84 -18.45
N ARG A 78 5.34 11.75 -19.63
CA ARG A 78 5.87 12.95 -20.31
C ARG A 78 4.78 13.89 -20.79
N VAL A 79 3.67 13.33 -21.23
CA VAL A 79 2.51 14.07 -21.71
C VAL A 79 1.39 13.91 -20.69
N LYS A 80 0.75 15.02 -20.34
CA LYS A 80 -0.40 15.00 -19.44
C LYS A 80 -1.53 14.15 -20.05
N ALA A 81 -2.11 13.25 -19.25
CA ALA A 81 -3.22 12.43 -19.67
C ALA A 81 -4.46 13.31 -19.97
N SER A 82 -5.10 13.06 -21.11
CA SER A 82 -6.41 13.64 -21.40
C SER A 82 -7.47 12.74 -20.78
N ARG A 83 -8.38 13.33 -20.03
CA ARG A 83 -9.48 12.61 -19.38
C ARG A 83 -10.80 13.30 -19.69
N ASP A 84 -11.79 12.50 -20.03
CA ASP A 84 -13.17 12.94 -20.18
C ASP A 84 -13.96 12.44 -18.95
N PHE A 85 -14.44 13.36 -18.13
CA PHE A 85 -15.22 13.04 -16.94
C PHE A 85 -16.73 13.14 -17.20
N GLY A 86 -17.14 13.38 -18.44
CA GLY A 86 -18.54 13.47 -18.82
C GLY A 86 -19.30 14.48 -17.97
N ALA A 87 -20.44 14.06 -17.40
CA ALA A 87 -21.30 14.91 -16.59
C ALA A 87 -20.68 15.39 -15.27
N MET A 88 -19.57 14.77 -14.83
CA MET A 88 -18.88 15.15 -13.58
C MET A 88 -17.81 16.23 -13.80
N ALA A 89 -17.56 16.66 -15.04
CA ALA A 89 -16.45 17.56 -15.36
C ALA A 89 -16.47 18.89 -14.58
N ASP A 90 -17.68 19.39 -14.25
CA ASP A 90 -17.88 20.67 -13.54
C ASP A 90 -18.07 20.52 -12.02
N GLU A 91 -17.91 19.32 -11.49
CA GLU A 91 -18.04 19.08 -10.04
C GLU A 91 -16.81 19.58 -9.27
N ALA A 92 -17.02 20.50 -8.33
CA ALA A 92 -15.93 21.08 -7.52
C ALA A 92 -15.15 20.04 -6.71
N SER A 93 -15.81 18.99 -6.25
CA SER A 93 -15.18 17.87 -5.52
C SER A 93 -14.21 17.08 -6.41
N LEU A 94 -14.55 16.92 -7.69
CA LEU A 94 -13.66 16.27 -8.66
C LEU A 94 -12.43 17.13 -8.98
N GLU A 95 -12.64 18.45 -9.11
CA GLU A 95 -11.53 19.38 -9.33
C GLU A 95 -10.55 19.36 -8.16
N SER A 96 -11.05 19.38 -6.91
CA SER A 96 -10.24 19.25 -5.70
C SER A 96 -9.50 17.93 -5.65
N PHE A 97 -10.17 16.82 -5.96
CA PHE A 97 -9.56 15.49 -6.03
C PHE A 97 -8.43 15.40 -7.08
N ILE A 98 -8.60 16.00 -8.25
CA ILE A 98 -7.56 15.99 -9.29
C ILE A 98 -6.33 16.80 -8.87
N LYS A 99 -6.54 17.90 -8.14
CA LYS A 99 -5.44 18.75 -7.66
C LYS A 99 -4.66 18.14 -6.51
N ASP A 100 -5.35 17.44 -5.63
CA ASP A 100 -4.80 16.81 -4.45
C ASP A 100 -5.56 15.50 -4.20
N ALA A 101 -5.02 14.40 -4.71
CA ALA A 101 -5.72 13.11 -4.74
C ALA A 101 -5.53 12.30 -3.47
N ASP A 102 -4.49 12.57 -2.68
CA ASP A 102 -4.11 11.79 -1.49
C ASP A 102 -4.26 12.57 -0.17
N LEU A 103 -4.77 13.80 -0.20
CA LEU A 103 -4.83 14.75 0.91
C LEU A 103 -3.45 15.21 1.45
N ASP A 104 -2.36 14.85 0.76
CA ASP A 104 -0.98 15.24 1.10
C ASP A 104 -0.43 16.28 0.10
N GLY A 105 -1.26 16.78 -0.81
CA GLY A 105 -0.93 17.79 -1.82
C GLY A 105 -0.44 17.21 -3.15
N ASN A 106 -0.53 15.89 -3.35
CA ASN A 106 -0.15 15.29 -4.62
C ASN A 106 -1.33 15.23 -5.59
N SER A 107 -1.10 15.73 -6.81
CA SER A 107 -2.11 15.64 -7.86
C SER A 107 -2.40 14.20 -8.25
N PHE A 108 -3.58 13.95 -8.82
CA PHE A 108 -3.94 12.62 -9.33
C PHE A 108 -2.89 12.03 -10.29
N ASP A 109 -2.32 12.85 -11.18
CA ASP A 109 -1.23 12.41 -12.07
C ASP A 109 0.05 12.02 -11.30
N ALA A 110 0.37 12.72 -10.22
CA ALA A 110 1.52 12.39 -9.37
C ALA A 110 1.32 11.06 -8.63
N VAL A 111 0.12 10.85 -8.07
CA VAL A 111 -0.26 9.60 -7.42
C VAL A 111 -0.22 8.43 -8.40
N MET A 112 -0.78 8.60 -9.61
CA MET A 112 -0.74 7.56 -10.66
C MET A 112 0.68 7.25 -11.13
N LYS A 113 1.55 8.26 -11.23
CA LYS A 113 2.97 8.06 -11.55
C LYS A 113 3.68 7.27 -10.45
N GLN A 114 3.39 7.55 -9.18
CA GLN A 114 3.93 6.80 -8.06
C GLN A 114 3.41 5.35 -8.05
N ALA A 115 2.13 5.13 -8.29
CA ALA A 115 1.54 3.80 -8.43
C ALA A 115 2.19 3.01 -9.56
N GLN A 116 2.46 3.64 -10.71
CA GLN A 116 3.19 3.02 -11.81
C GLN A 116 4.62 2.62 -11.41
N ASN A 117 5.32 3.44 -10.64
CA ASN A 117 6.64 3.11 -10.14
C ASN A 117 6.58 1.86 -9.24
N TYR A 118 5.65 1.82 -8.28
CA TYR A 118 5.48 0.65 -7.42
C TYR A 118 5.06 -0.60 -8.22
N SER A 119 4.16 -0.46 -9.20
CA SER A 119 3.81 -1.57 -10.09
C SER A 119 5.01 -2.08 -10.88
N SER A 120 5.93 -1.21 -11.29
CA SER A 120 7.17 -1.61 -11.98
C SER A 120 8.16 -2.31 -11.05
N ILE A 121 8.15 -1.99 -9.76
CA ILE A 121 9.03 -2.61 -8.75
C ILE A 121 8.49 -3.98 -8.34
N TYR A 122 7.21 -4.05 -7.93
CA TYR A 122 6.61 -5.24 -7.32
C TYR A 122 5.82 -6.12 -8.28
N GLY A 123 5.57 -5.66 -9.51
CA GLY A 123 4.65 -6.27 -10.47
C GLY A 123 3.20 -5.79 -10.32
N HIS A 124 2.82 -5.27 -9.16
CA HIS A 124 1.51 -4.69 -8.87
C HIS A 124 1.57 -3.76 -7.65
N CYS A 125 0.54 -2.94 -7.46
CA CYS A 125 0.25 -2.22 -6.23
C CYS A 125 -1.26 -2.10 -6.05
N PHE A 126 -1.69 -1.73 -4.87
CA PHE A 126 -3.10 -1.54 -4.56
C PHE A 126 -3.38 -0.05 -4.47
N LEU A 127 -4.49 0.37 -5.07
CA LEU A 127 -5.04 1.71 -4.92
C LEU A 127 -6.32 1.57 -4.10
N ILE A 128 -6.34 2.18 -2.94
CA ILE A 128 -7.50 2.21 -2.06
C ILE A 128 -8.11 3.59 -2.16
N LEU A 129 -9.36 3.65 -2.61
CA LEU A 129 -10.18 4.85 -2.53
C LEU A 129 -10.91 4.81 -1.20
N ASP A 130 -10.76 5.86 -0.41
CA ASP A 130 -11.38 5.98 0.91
C ASP A 130 -11.94 7.39 1.10
N LYS A 131 -12.82 7.58 2.07
CA LYS A 131 -13.39 8.88 2.46
C LYS A 131 -13.34 9.00 3.97
N PRO A 132 -12.90 10.15 4.54
CA PRO A 132 -12.93 10.35 5.98
C PRO A 132 -14.33 10.15 6.54
N ASN A 133 -14.46 9.32 7.59
CA ASN A 133 -15.75 9.05 8.24
C ASN A 133 -16.13 10.17 9.20
N ILE A 134 -16.38 11.35 8.64
CA ILE A 134 -16.82 12.54 9.38
C ILE A 134 -18.27 12.81 9.01
N THR A 135 -19.14 12.77 10.01
CA THR A 135 -20.57 13.07 9.80
C THR A 135 -20.77 14.58 9.74
N THR A 136 -21.24 15.06 8.61
CA THR A 136 -21.69 16.46 8.41
C THR A 136 -23.19 16.48 8.17
N ASN A 137 -23.83 17.60 8.47
CA ASN A 137 -25.28 17.74 8.28
C ASN A 137 -25.63 18.15 6.84
N THR A 138 -24.69 18.78 6.14
CA THR A 138 -24.93 19.32 4.79
C THR A 138 -23.71 19.14 3.89
N ARG A 139 -23.97 19.05 2.57
CA ARG A 139 -22.91 19.05 1.56
C ARG A 139 -22.05 20.33 1.58
N ALA A 140 -22.61 21.45 2.02
CA ALA A 140 -21.88 22.71 2.15
C ALA A 140 -20.79 22.59 3.24
N GLU A 141 -21.12 21.99 4.38
CA GLU A 141 -20.16 21.71 5.45
C GLU A 141 -19.06 20.73 5.00
N GLU A 142 -19.41 19.69 4.22
CA GLU A 142 -18.40 18.79 3.63
C GLU A 142 -17.40 19.54 2.75
N LEU A 143 -17.88 20.43 1.91
CA LEU A 143 -17.02 21.24 1.03
C LEU A 143 -16.16 22.24 1.81
N GLU A 144 -16.72 22.87 2.86
CA GLU A 144 -15.99 23.81 3.71
C GLU A 144 -14.85 23.12 4.50
N GLN A 145 -15.10 21.87 4.93
CA GLN A 145 -14.14 21.05 5.67
C GLN A 145 -13.23 20.19 4.75
N ASP A 146 -13.38 20.33 3.43
CA ASP A 146 -12.67 19.51 2.41
C ASP A 146 -12.79 17.99 2.64
N ILE A 147 -13.97 17.54 3.10
CA ILE A 147 -14.26 16.13 3.29
C ILE A 147 -14.59 15.51 1.94
N ARG A 148 -13.63 14.80 1.38
CA ARG A 148 -13.72 14.22 0.03
C ARG A 148 -13.02 12.88 -0.05
N PRO A 149 -13.34 12.05 -1.05
CA PRO A 149 -12.58 10.85 -1.32
C PRO A 149 -11.10 11.15 -1.59
N TYR A 150 -10.25 10.25 -1.16
CA TYR A 150 -8.81 10.30 -1.41
C TYR A 150 -8.25 8.92 -1.78
N LEU A 151 -7.09 8.90 -2.43
CA LEU A 151 -6.39 7.70 -2.84
C LEU A 151 -5.21 7.42 -1.91
N SER A 152 -5.10 6.18 -1.48
CA SER A 152 -3.91 5.65 -0.83
C SER A 152 -3.27 4.58 -1.69
N ILE A 153 -1.94 4.63 -1.83
CA ILE A 153 -1.18 3.59 -2.51
C ILE A 153 -0.66 2.63 -1.45
N VAL A 154 -0.99 1.36 -1.60
CA VAL A 154 -0.51 0.30 -0.71
C VAL A 154 0.36 -0.67 -1.49
N THR A 155 1.56 -0.91 -0.98
CA THR A 155 2.51 -1.87 -1.56
C THR A 155 2.14 -3.29 -1.14
N PRO A 156 2.45 -4.32 -1.97
CA PRO A 156 2.06 -5.70 -1.71
C PRO A 156 2.53 -6.25 -0.36
N GLU A 157 3.68 -5.79 0.13
CA GLU A 157 4.23 -6.19 1.43
C GLU A 157 3.39 -5.74 2.63
N ASN A 158 2.48 -4.79 2.43
CA ASN A 158 1.56 -4.31 3.45
C ASN A 158 0.15 -4.90 3.33
N VAL A 159 -0.17 -5.58 2.22
CA VAL A 159 -1.44 -6.28 2.03
C VAL A 159 -1.25 -7.72 2.50
N LEU A 160 -1.71 -8.00 3.72
CA LEU A 160 -1.42 -9.25 4.41
C LEU A 160 -2.34 -10.39 4.00
N ASP A 161 -3.62 -10.07 3.80
CA ASP A 161 -4.62 -11.08 3.51
C ASP A 161 -5.77 -10.49 2.70
N TRP A 162 -6.38 -11.32 1.86
CA TRP A 162 -7.52 -10.94 1.02
C TRP A 162 -8.33 -12.16 0.64
N ASN A 163 -9.61 -11.97 0.40
CA ASN A 163 -10.48 -13.01 -0.10
C ASN A 163 -11.42 -12.47 -1.17
N PHE A 164 -11.68 -13.29 -2.17
CA PHE A 164 -12.69 -13.04 -3.18
C PHE A 164 -13.81 -14.07 -3.05
N LYS A 165 -15.04 -13.61 -3.08
CA LYS A 165 -16.19 -14.48 -3.19
C LYS A 165 -16.85 -14.37 -4.55
N ARG A 166 -17.47 -15.45 -4.99
CA ARG A 166 -18.23 -15.50 -6.23
C ARG A 166 -19.70 -15.27 -5.94
N GLU A 167 -20.28 -14.25 -6.54
CA GLU A 167 -21.72 -14.00 -6.49
C GLU A 167 -22.51 -14.99 -7.35
N ILE A 168 -23.83 -15.02 -7.14
CA ILE A 168 -24.77 -15.85 -7.92
C ILE A 168 -24.71 -15.54 -9.42
N ASN A 169 -24.46 -14.29 -9.78
CA ASN A 169 -24.29 -13.82 -11.16
C ASN A 169 -22.95 -14.24 -11.80
N GLY A 170 -22.08 -14.91 -11.04
CA GLY A 170 -20.77 -15.38 -11.48
C GLY A 170 -19.64 -14.37 -11.33
N LYS A 171 -19.91 -13.12 -10.92
CA LYS A 171 -18.89 -12.12 -10.63
C LYS A 171 -18.07 -12.50 -9.41
N TYR A 172 -16.75 -12.26 -9.50
CA TYR A 172 -15.87 -12.24 -8.33
C TYR A 172 -15.89 -10.83 -7.75
N ILE A 173 -16.19 -10.74 -6.46
CA ILE A 173 -16.10 -9.50 -5.68
C ILE A 173 -15.10 -9.69 -4.56
N LEU A 174 -14.44 -8.63 -4.17
CA LEU A 174 -13.56 -8.63 -3.02
C LEU A 174 -14.43 -8.78 -1.76
N ASP A 175 -14.19 -9.82 -0.97
CA ASP A 175 -14.93 -10.08 0.26
C ASP A 175 -14.32 -9.29 1.42
N TYR A 176 -13.00 -9.33 1.54
CA TYR A 176 -12.24 -8.48 2.44
C TYR A 176 -10.81 -8.27 1.96
N LEU A 177 -10.20 -7.19 2.44
CA LEU A 177 -8.80 -6.84 2.26
C LEU A 177 -8.22 -6.42 3.61
N LYS A 178 -7.15 -7.09 4.05
CA LYS A 178 -6.45 -6.77 5.29
C LYS A 178 -5.10 -6.14 5.00
N VAL A 179 -4.92 -4.92 5.48
CA VAL A 179 -3.71 -4.13 5.28
C VAL A 179 -3.06 -3.81 6.61
N ARG A 180 -1.73 -3.94 6.65
CA ARG A 180 -0.93 -3.43 7.75
C ARG A 180 -0.66 -1.95 7.50
N GLU A 181 -1.04 -1.08 8.42
CA GLU A 181 -0.84 0.36 8.30
C GLU A 181 0.46 0.79 8.96
N GLU A 182 0.46 0.92 10.25
CA GLU A 182 1.57 1.50 10.99
C GLU A 182 1.99 0.62 12.17
N VAL A 183 3.27 0.66 12.49
CA VAL A 183 3.81 0.09 13.73
C VAL A 183 4.10 1.26 14.67
N ASP A 184 3.44 1.28 15.82
CA ASP A 184 3.64 2.33 16.81
C ASP A 184 5.06 2.27 17.42
N LYS A 185 5.47 3.34 18.12
CA LYS A 185 6.79 3.42 18.78
C LYS A 185 7.01 2.35 19.87
N LYS A 186 5.95 1.64 20.26
CA LYS A 186 5.98 0.56 21.28
C LYS A 186 5.94 -0.82 20.64
N GLY A 187 5.97 -0.90 19.30
CA GLY A 187 5.95 -2.15 18.53
C GLY A 187 4.56 -2.72 18.28
N GLY A 188 3.51 -1.97 18.61
CA GLY A 188 2.14 -2.37 18.27
C GLY A 188 1.82 -2.11 16.79
N THR A 189 1.03 -2.98 16.19
CA THR A 189 0.69 -2.91 14.77
C THR A 189 -0.78 -2.59 14.60
N TYR A 190 -1.08 -1.67 13.70
CA TYR A 190 -2.42 -1.36 13.26
C TYR A 190 -2.69 -2.12 11.97
N PHE A 191 -3.86 -2.79 11.94
CA PHE A 191 -4.41 -3.44 10.75
C PHE A 191 -5.71 -2.74 10.41
N ARG A 192 -5.90 -2.43 9.13
CA ARG A 192 -7.19 -1.98 8.62
C ARG A 192 -7.74 -3.06 7.72
N ILE A 193 -9.00 -3.43 7.96
CA ILE A 193 -9.69 -4.50 7.24
C ILE A 193 -10.91 -3.88 6.57
N TRP A 194 -10.88 -3.85 5.24
CA TRP A 194 -12.00 -3.41 4.43
C TRP A 194 -12.88 -4.59 4.09
N TYR A 195 -14.12 -4.50 4.48
CA TYR A 195 -15.22 -5.35 4.01
C TYR A 195 -16.09 -4.56 3.05
N LEU A 196 -17.06 -5.22 2.39
CA LEU A 196 -18.00 -4.54 1.50
C LEU A 196 -18.86 -3.48 2.22
N ASP A 197 -19.23 -3.77 3.47
CA ASP A 197 -20.17 -2.97 4.27
C ASP A 197 -19.49 -2.09 5.31
N ARG A 198 -18.28 -2.43 5.74
CA ARG A 198 -17.60 -1.76 6.84
C ARG A 198 -16.08 -1.80 6.73
N ILE A 199 -15.45 -0.93 7.48
CA ILE A 199 -14.01 -0.88 7.68
C ILE A 199 -13.75 -1.06 9.17
N GLU A 200 -12.87 -1.98 9.53
CA GLU A 200 -12.47 -2.23 10.91
C GLU A 200 -11.00 -1.89 11.10
N THR A 201 -10.69 -1.12 12.14
CA THR A 201 -9.31 -0.87 12.57
C THR A 201 -9.00 -1.73 13.78
N VAL A 202 -8.02 -2.61 13.63
CA VAL A 202 -7.60 -3.57 14.64
C VAL A 202 -6.20 -3.21 15.12
N TYR A 203 -6.00 -3.16 16.42
CA TYR A 203 -4.70 -2.95 17.04
C TYR A 203 -4.22 -4.19 17.77
N ALA A 204 -2.99 -4.59 17.52
CA ALA A 204 -2.31 -5.65 18.25
C ALA A 204 -0.97 -5.14 18.75
N LYS A 205 -0.80 -5.10 20.08
CA LYS A 205 0.41 -4.58 20.72
C LYS A 205 1.63 -5.45 20.48
N SER A 206 1.45 -6.78 20.38
CA SER A 206 2.49 -7.74 20.03
C SER A 206 1.85 -9.00 19.46
N ASP A 207 2.67 -9.88 18.90
CA ASP A 207 2.24 -11.21 18.47
C ASP A 207 1.76 -12.13 19.61
N ARG A 208 1.81 -11.67 20.87
CA ARG A 208 1.38 -12.42 22.07
C ARG A 208 0.10 -11.90 22.71
N ASP A 209 -0.33 -10.69 22.35
CA ASP A 209 -1.54 -10.07 22.90
C ASP A 209 -2.74 -10.32 22.00
N GLU A 210 -3.93 -10.40 22.58
CA GLU A 210 -5.17 -10.47 21.80
C GLU A 210 -5.42 -9.15 21.06
N PRO A 211 -5.77 -9.20 19.78
CA PRO A 211 -6.08 -8.02 19.00
C PRO A 211 -7.36 -7.35 19.49
N VAL A 212 -7.37 -6.03 19.47
CA VAL A 212 -8.51 -5.23 19.88
C VAL A 212 -9.02 -4.43 18.67
N VAL A 213 -10.31 -4.57 18.35
CA VAL A 213 -10.97 -3.66 17.40
C VAL A 213 -11.12 -2.32 18.10
N ILE A 214 -10.43 -1.31 17.58
CA ILE A 214 -10.43 0.03 18.17
C ILE A 214 -11.40 0.97 17.49
N ASP A 215 -11.76 0.68 16.25
CA ASP A 215 -12.72 1.47 15.47
C ASP A 215 -13.44 0.60 14.45
N THR A 216 -14.70 0.95 14.17
CA THR A 216 -15.51 0.35 13.10
C THR A 216 -16.29 1.46 12.42
N ALA A 217 -16.11 1.60 11.13
CA ALA A 217 -16.74 2.60 10.30
C ALA A 217 -17.50 1.93 9.15
N ASP A 218 -18.54 2.60 8.63
CA ASP A 218 -19.22 2.15 7.42
C ASP A 218 -18.30 2.32 6.20
N ASN A 219 -18.31 1.37 5.29
CA ASN A 219 -17.63 1.51 4.01
C ASN A 219 -18.51 2.33 3.07
N LEU A 220 -18.19 3.62 2.93
CA LEU A 220 -18.98 4.57 2.14
C LEU A 220 -18.76 4.45 0.62
N ILE A 221 -17.83 3.61 0.19
CA ILE A 221 -17.38 3.51 -1.21
C ILE A 221 -17.55 2.07 -1.73
N GLY A 222 -17.83 1.11 -0.84
CA GLY A 222 -18.01 -0.31 -1.14
C GLY A 222 -19.24 -0.65 -1.97
#